data_bff36f2202ba61bb466c1af95e58e666
#
_entry.id   bff36f2202ba61bb466c1af95e58e666
#
_cell.length_a   1.000
_cell.length_b   1.000
_cell.length_c   1.000
_cell.angle_alpha   90.00
_cell.angle_beta   90.00
_cell.angle_gamma   90.00
#
_symmetry.space_group_name_H-M   'P 1'
#
loop_
_entity.id
_entity.type
_entity.pdbx_description
1 polymer ?
#
loop_
_entity_poly.entity_id
_entity_poly.type
_entity_poly.pdbx_seq_one_letter_code
_entity_poly.pdbx_strand_id
1 'polypeptide(L)'
;MTTLRLRSPHRCRPPALAAAATLAALSGPAHAQSTLTLYGVADAGVQYLSRADGQHAAWRLQNYGILPSQLGIKGEEDLGGGWRARFQLEQGINLNDGTATVPGYAFFRGAYVGMGGPAGTVTLGRQFSTLFDKTLFYDPLWYASYSGQGVLVPLSANFVDHSIKFQSATFASFDVEALAAMAGIAGNTRAGRVLELGGQFTSRGLSASAVLHRSHSTAQGGADRSAQRRDIGTFAARYAFASLPLTVHAGVQRLTGELDPARTIVWGGARYQASERFGFAGGIYHTDSPTPQVGHPTLFIASTTCSLSKRTVAYLNLGYAKNSGRSAQTVYEYDPTPLAGASQFGAMLGMYHVF
;
A
#
# COMPACT_ATOMS: atom_id res chain seq x y z
N MET A 1 82.53 3.99 43.89
CA MET A 1 81.33 3.58 44.56
C MET A 1 80.29 4.65 44.34
N THR A 2 79.46 4.49 43.32
CA THR A 2 78.45 5.47 42.89
C THR A 2 77.06 4.86 43.08
N THR A 3 76.30 5.37 44.00
CA THR A 3 74.97 4.89 44.37
C THR A 3 73.93 5.51 43.42
N LEU A 4 73.24 4.65 42.62
CA LEU A 4 72.12 5.04 41.81
C LEU A 4 70.85 5.12 42.67
N ARG A 5 70.15 6.26 42.68
CA ARG A 5 68.80 6.44 43.26
C ARG A 5 67.75 6.14 42.20
N LEU A 6 66.94 5.18 42.46
CA LEU A 6 65.73 4.86 41.67
C LEU A 6 64.61 5.88 41.97
N ARG A 7 64.10 6.54 40.96
CA ARG A 7 62.90 7.38 41.01
C ARG A 7 61.63 6.49 40.87
N SER A 8 60.65 6.71 41.73
CA SER A 8 59.33 6.06 41.69
C SER A 8 58.45 6.54 40.50
N PRO A 9 57.69 5.68 39.84
CA PRO A 9 56.81 6.09 38.74
C PRO A 9 55.53 6.74 39.26
N HIS A 10 55.23 7.94 38.74
CA HIS A 10 53.93 8.60 38.91
C HIS A 10 52.83 7.77 38.24
N ARG A 11 51.85 7.31 39.00
CA ARG A 11 50.60 6.67 38.50
C ARG A 11 49.71 7.77 37.93
N CYS A 12 49.64 7.88 36.59
CA CYS A 12 48.56 8.58 35.90
C CYS A 12 47.29 7.79 36.05
N ARG A 13 46.28 8.32 36.70
CA ARG A 13 44.90 7.81 36.68
C ARG A 13 44.22 8.33 35.41
N PRO A 14 43.61 7.50 34.56
CA PRO A 14 42.90 7.99 33.39
C PRO A 14 41.55 8.58 33.81
N PRO A 15 41.15 9.75 33.28
CA PRO A 15 39.86 10.38 33.56
C PRO A 15 38.68 9.68 32.85
N ALA A 16 38.94 8.61 32.10
CA ALA A 16 37.91 7.91 31.30
C ALA A 16 36.91 7.06 32.11
N LEU A 17 37.26 6.63 33.36
CA LEU A 17 36.34 5.85 34.16
C LEU A 17 35.23 6.65 34.85
N ALA A 18 35.42 7.94 35.06
CA ALA A 18 34.39 8.80 35.69
C ALA A 18 33.28 9.20 34.71
N ALA A 19 33.57 9.32 33.42
CA ALA A 19 32.60 9.64 32.39
C ALA A 19 31.67 8.45 32.06
N ALA A 20 32.16 7.20 32.14
CA ALA A 20 31.38 6.00 31.92
C ALA A 20 30.36 5.72 33.06
N ALA A 21 30.70 6.08 34.29
CA ALA A 21 29.80 5.89 35.44
C ALA A 21 28.63 6.89 35.48
N THR A 22 28.80 8.08 34.94
CA THR A 22 27.72 9.09 34.85
C THR A 22 26.70 8.79 33.74
N LEU A 23 27.10 8.16 32.65
CA LEU A 23 26.11 7.68 31.62
C LEU A 23 25.28 6.50 32.12
N ALA A 24 25.81 5.62 32.94
CA ALA A 24 25.08 4.48 33.50
C ALA A 24 24.08 4.87 34.61
N ALA A 25 24.22 6.02 35.24
CA ALA A 25 23.31 6.52 36.28
C ALA A 25 22.06 7.23 35.73
N LEU A 26 22.01 7.52 34.42
CA LEU A 26 20.88 8.14 33.73
C LEU A 26 19.91 7.11 33.14
N SER A 27 20.22 5.82 33.16
CA SER A 27 19.30 4.74 32.80
C SER A 27 18.41 4.40 34.00
N GLY A 28 17.42 5.25 34.27
CA GLY A 28 16.27 4.85 35.09
C GLY A 28 15.59 3.61 34.46
N PRO A 29 14.83 2.79 35.21
CA PRO A 29 14.08 1.69 34.63
C PRO A 29 13.05 2.28 33.67
N ALA A 30 13.39 2.33 32.38
CA ALA A 30 12.43 2.57 31.32
C ALA A 30 11.52 1.33 31.33
N HIS A 31 10.32 1.44 31.92
CA HIS A 31 9.23 0.52 31.69
C HIS A 31 8.74 0.71 30.26
N ALA A 32 9.55 0.30 29.30
CA ALA A 32 9.16 0.24 27.90
C ALA A 32 8.05 -0.81 27.77
N GLN A 33 6.80 -0.38 27.64
CA GLN A 33 5.72 -1.26 27.24
C GLN A 33 5.92 -1.58 25.76
N SER A 34 6.60 -2.70 25.51
CA SER A 34 6.73 -3.24 24.17
C SER A 34 5.53 -4.13 23.85
N THR A 35 4.87 -3.90 22.72
CA THR A 35 3.79 -4.76 22.22
C THR A 35 4.28 -5.52 21.00
N LEU A 36 4.03 -6.82 20.96
CA LEU A 36 4.22 -7.66 19.79
C LEU A 36 2.87 -8.23 19.39
N THR A 37 2.47 -8.00 18.15
CA THR A 37 1.18 -8.45 17.61
C THR A 37 1.42 -9.34 16.39
N LEU A 38 0.93 -10.57 16.46
CA LEU A 38 0.71 -11.43 15.31
C LEU A 38 -0.70 -11.15 14.79
N TYR A 39 -0.84 -10.93 13.49
CA TYR A 39 -2.13 -10.64 12.86
C TYR A 39 -2.18 -11.22 11.46
N GLY A 40 -3.38 -11.37 10.93
CA GLY A 40 -3.53 -11.82 9.57
C GLY A 40 -4.94 -11.69 9.02
N VAL A 41 -5.04 -12.01 7.74
CA VAL A 41 -6.29 -12.11 6.98
C VAL A 41 -6.24 -13.37 6.15
N ALA A 42 -7.33 -14.11 6.13
CA ALA A 42 -7.59 -15.20 5.19
C ALA A 42 -8.82 -14.83 4.37
N ASP A 43 -8.67 -14.64 3.04
CA ASP A 43 -9.73 -14.26 2.10
C ASP A 43 -9.68 -15.16 0.88
N ALA A 44 -10.76 -15.91 0.63
CA ALA A 44 -10.91 -16.74 -0.55
C ALA A 44 -12.37 -16.82 -0.98
N GLY A 45 -12.59 -17.07 -2.27
CA GLY A 45 -13.93 -17.24 -2.85
C GLY A 45 -13.93 -18.01 -4.15
N VAL A 46 -15.12 -18.45 -4.54
CA VAL A 46 -15.36 -19.07 -5.84
C VAL A 46 -15.66 -17.95 -6.83
N GLN A 47 -14.89 -17.88 -7.89
CA GLN A 47 -15.04 -16.91 -8.97
C GLN A 47 -15.56 -17.57 -10.23
N TYR A 48 -16.57 -16.94 -10.83
CA TYR A 48 -16.90 -17.08 -12.24
C TYR A 48 -16.29 -15.93 -13.02
N LEU A 49 -15.58 -16.23 -14.10
CA LEU A 49 -15.06 -15.24 -15.02
C LEU A 49 -15.42 -15.61 -16.45
N SER A 50 -16.14 -14.74 -17.15
CA SER A 50 -16.34 -14.88 -18.57
C SER A 50 -15.04 -14.55 -19.31
N ARG A 51 -14.77 -15.25 -20.40
CA ARG A 51 -13.56 -15.03 -21.22
C ARG A 51 -12.26 -15.08 -20.42
N ALA A 52 -12.14 -16.09 -19.55
CA ALA A 52 -10.99 -16.29 -18.69
C ALA A 52 -9.69 -16.59 -19.45
N ASP A 53 -9.77 -17.14 -20.65
CA ASP A 53 -8.68 -17.34 -21.61
C ASP A 53 -8.81 -16.45 -22.87
N GLY A 54 -9.65 -15.41 -22.78
CA GLY A 54 -10.02 -14.54 -23.88
C GLY A 54 -11.32 -14.96 -24.60
N GLN A 55 -11.75 -16.21 -24.53
CA GLN A 55 -12.94 -16.76 -25.20
C GLN A 55 -13.89 -17.50 -24.26
N HIS A 56 -13.36 -18.41 -23.43
CA HIS A 56 -14.14 -19.31 -22.60
C HIS A 56 -14.30 -18.79 -21.17
N ALA A 57 -15.39 -19.17 -20.54
CA ALA A 57 -15.62 -18.90 -19.12
C ALA A 57 -14.92 -19.94 -18.24
N ALA A 58 -14.54 -19.53 -17.03
CA ALA A 58 -13.98 -20.43 -16.03
C ALA A 58 -14.62 -20.22 -14.65
N TRP A 59 -14.71 -21.33 -13.90
CA TRP A 59 -14.96 -21.33 -12.47
C TRP A 59 -13.68 -21.73 -11.75
N ARG A 60 -13.30 -20.98 -10.71
CA ARG A 60 -12.08 -21.27 -9.96
C ARG A 60 -12.15 -20.80 -8.52
N LEU A 61 -11.38 -21.42 -7.65
CA LEU A 61 -11.09 -20.85 -6.34
C LEU A 61 -10.11 -19.69 -6.56
N GLN A 62 -10.43 -18.53 -6.01
CA GLN A 62 -9.62 -17.34 -6.15
C GLN A 62 -9.33 -16.73 -4.78
N ASN A 63 -8.17 -16.15 -4.65
CA ASN A 63 -7.68 -15.47 -3.45
C ASN A 63 -8.02 -13.97 -3.54
N TYR A 64 -8.18 -13.30 -2.39
CA TYR A 64 -8.28 -11.84 -2.35
C TYR A 64 -9.51 -11.26 -3.08
N GLY A 65 -10.71 -11.49 -2.53
CA GLY A 65 -11.93 -10.85 -3.05
C GLY A 65 -12.12 -9.43 -2.54
N ILE A 66 -11.86 -9.21 -1.25
CA ILE A 66 -11.95 -7.89 -0.61
C ILE A 66 -10.64 -7.50 0.06
N LEU A 67 -10.05 -8.37 0.88
CA LEU A 67 -8.81 -8.12 1.59
C LEU A 67 -7.70 -9.06 1.11
N PRO A 68 -6.46 -8.60 0.98
CA PRO A 68 -5.36 -9.51 0.66
C PRO A 68 -5.15 -10.50 1.79
N SER A 69 -5.05 -11.80 1.45
CA SER A 69 -4.67 -12.82 2.42
C SER A 69 -3.21 -12.60 2.83
N GLN A 70 -2.97 -12.49 4.12
CA GLN A 70 -1.67 -12.10 4.65
C GLN A 70 -1.45 -12.59 6.07
N LEU A 71 -0.17 -12.74 6.42
CA LEU A 71 0.31 -12.96 7.77
C LEU A 71 1.34 -11.88 8.10
N GLY A 72 1.21 -11.25 9.26
CA GLY A 72 2.10 -10.17 9.68
C GLY A 72 2.47 -10.22 11.14
N ILE A 73 3.65 -9.71 11.44
CA ILE A 73 4.15 -9.44 12.79
C ILE A 73 4.50 -7.97 12.85
N LYS A 74 4.00 -7.29 13.87
CA LYS A 74 4.37 -5.88 14.15
C LYS A 74 4.65 -5.69 15.61
N GLY A 75 5.56 -4.77 15.91
CA GLY A 75 5.89 -4.39 17.26
C GLY A 75 6.00 -2.88 17.43
N GLU A 76 5.71 -2.43 18.63
CA GLU A 76 5.88 -1.04 19.03
C GLU A 76 6.47 -0.99 20.43
N GLU A 77 7.45 -0.11 20.66
CA GLU A 77 8.11 0.14 21.92
C GLU A 77 8.00 1.63 22.24
N ASP A 78 7.51 1.95 23.44
CA ASP A 78 7.50 3.33 23.95
C ASP A 78 8.89 3.70 24.47
N LEU A 79 9.53 4.69 23.85
CA LEU A 79 10.85 5.18 24.22
C LEU A 79 10.80 6.32 25.25
N GLY A 80 9.60 6.72 25.67
CA GLY A 80 9.39 7.87 26.55
C GLY A 80 9.35 9.20 25.78
N GLY A 81 8.88 10.25 26.45
CA GLY A 81 8.83 11.60 25.86
C GLY A 81 7.95 11.74 24.61
N GLY A 82 7.03 10.80 24.36
CA GLY A 82 6.18 10.77 23.16
C GLY A 82 6.85 10.14 21.93
N TRP A 83 8.02 9.51 22.10
CA TRP A 83 8.74 8.81 21.05
C TRP A 83 8.44 7.31 21.10
N ARG A 84 8.35 6.67 19.93
CA ARG A 84 8.08 5.24 19.77
C ARG A 84 8.90 4.65 18.66
N ALA A 85 9.53 3.51 18.90
CA ALA A 85 10.10 2.66 17.87
C ALA A 85 9.04 1.67 17.39
N ARG A 86 9.06 1.32 16.09
CA ARG A 86 8.13 0.33 15.51
C ARG A 86 8.81 -0.49 14.42
N PHE A 87 8.28 -1.67 14.19
CA PHE A 87 8.61 -2.48 13.01
C PHE A 87 7.38 -3.20 12.51
N GLN A 88 7.42 -3.63 11.25
CA GLN A 88 6.42 -4.50 10.63
C GLN A 88 7.09 -5.42 9.63
N LEU A 89 6.71 -6.70 9.68
CA LEU A 89 7.02 -7.72 8.69
C LEU A 89 5.69 -8.33 8.23
N GLU A 90 5.36 -8.27 6.94
CA GLU A 90 4.08 -8.72 6.40
C GLU A 90 4.27 -9.46 5.08
N GLN A 91 3.73 -10.68 5.01
CA GLN A 91 3.75 -11.55 3.84
C GLN A 91 2.35 -11.77 3.30
N GLY A 92 2.19 -11.64 1.97
CA GLY A 92 0.97 -12.03 1.26
C GLY A 92 0.98 -13.53 0.95
N ILE A 93 -0.17 -14.17 1.09
CA ILE A 93 -0.34 -15.62 0.93
C ILE A 93 -1.47 -15.88 -0.06
N ASN A 94 -1.26 -16.79 -1.00
CA ASN A 94 -2.28 -17.31 -1.89
C ASN A 94 -2.97 -18.51 -1.21
N LEU A 95 -4.21 -18.36 -0.78
CA LEU A 95 -4.94 -19.44 -0.10
C LEU A 95 -5.37 -20.57 -1.02
N ASN A 96 -5.39 -20.35 -2.32
CA ASN A 96 -5.75 -21.36 -3.31
C ASN A 96 -4.67 -22.45 -3.47
N ASP A 97 -3.40 -22.15 -3.17
CA ASP A 97 -2.28 -23.09 -3.36
C ASP A 97 -1.20 -23.02 -2.26
N GLY A 98 -1.33 -22.10 -1.29
CA GLY A 98 -0.40 -21.93 -0.18
C GLY A 98 0.90 -21.22 -0.53
N THR A 99 1.05 -20.68 -1.74
CA THR A 99 2.25 -19.97 -2.17
C THR A 99 2.30 -18.54 -1.65
N ALA A 100 3.48 -17.91 -1.69
CA ALA A 100 3.62 -16.47 -1.49
C ALA A 100 2.96 -15.71 -2.64
N THR A 101 2.26 -14.61 -2.36
CA THR A 101 1.59 -13.80 -3.39
C THR A 101 2.57 -13.32 -4.48
N VAL A 102 3.79 -12.99 -4.09
CA VAL A 102 4.87 -12.67 -5.03
C VAL A 102 6.10 -13.52 -4.71
N PRO A 103 6.53 -14.38 -5.65
CA PRO A 103 7.72 -15.21 -5.46
C PRO A 103 8.98 -14.39 -5.20
N GLY A 104 9.92 -14.94 -4.41
CA GLY A 104 11.20 -14.32 -4.12
C GLY A 104 11.19 -13.31 -2.96
N TYR A 105 10.04 -13.00 -2.39
CA TYR A 105 9.94 -12.15 -1.20
C TYR A 105 9.52 -12.96 0.03
N ALA A 106 10.27 -12.81 1.14
CA ALA A 106 9.85 -13.32 2.44
C ALA A 106 8.76 -12.45 3.09
N PHE A 107 8.79 -11.13 2.82
CA PHE A 107 7.82 -10.14 3.33
C PHE A 107 7.48 -9.14 2.24
N PHE A 108 6.66 -9.57 1.27
CA PHE A 108 6.33 -8.75 0.09
C PHE A 108 5.57 -7.47 0.44
N ARG A 109 4.65 -7.53 1.43
CA ARG A 109 3.73 -6.43 1.72
C ARG A 109 4.34 -5.37 2.63
N GLY A 110 5.29 -5.74 3.48
CA GLY A 110 5.97 -4.79 4.35
C GLY A 110 7.16 -5.43 5.07
N ALA A 111 8.30 -4.72 5.10
CA ALA A 111 9.50 -5.07 5.86
C ALA A 111 10.20 -3.77 6.22
N TYR A 112 9.83 -3.16 7.35
CA TYR A 112 10.37 -1.87 7.74
C TYR A 112 10.53 -1.70 9.25
N VAL A 113 11.40 -0.79 9.63
CA VAL A 113 11.56 -0.25 10.98
C VAL A 113 11.28 1.25 10.93
N GLY A 114 10.83 1.83 12.03
CA GLY A 114 10.54 3.26 12.07
C GLY A 114 10.56 3.85 13.47
N MET A 115 10.52 5.17 13.49
CA MET A 115 10.44 5.97 14.70
C MET A 115 9.31 7.01 14.56
N GLY A 116 8.43 7.06 15.53
CA GLY A 116 7.36 8.06 15.65
C GLY A 116 7.66 9.04 16.78
N GLY A 117 7.24 10.29 16.60
CA GLY A 117 7.35 11.35 17.60
C GLY A 117 6.22 12.39 17.41
N PRO A 118 6.23 13.50 18.17
CA PRO A 118 5.16 14.51 18.11
C PRO A 118 4.93 15.13 16.72
N ALA A 119 5.99 15.24 15.90
CA ALA A 119 5.90 15.81 14.55
C ALA A 119 5.44 14.83 13.48
N GLY A 120 5.48 13.52 13.75
CA GLY A 120 5.13 12.48 12.78
C GLY A 120 6.01 11.24 12.92
N THR A 121 6.02 10.42 11.89
CA THR A 121 6.72 9.12 11.87
C THR A 121 7.64 9.04 10.65
N VAL A 122 8.84 8.51 10.84
CA VAL A 122 9.77 8.11 9.77
C VAL A 122 9.86 6.59 9.76
N THR A 123 9.77 5.97 8.60
CA THR A 123 9.93 4.52 8.38
C THR A 123 10.96 4.24 7.29
N LEU A 124 11.70 3.14 7.43
CA LEU A 124 12.83 2.74 6.59
C LEU A 124 12.64 1.29 6.17
N GLY A 125 12.59 1.01 4.87
CA GLY A 125 12.48 -0.36 4.36
C GLY A 125 11.49 -0.49 3.21
N ARG A 126 10.96 -1.70 3.01
CA ARG A 126 9.88 -1.97 2.05
C ARG A 126 8.54 -1.68 2.69
N GLN A 127 7.72 -0.88 2.04
CA GLN A 127 6.43 -0.44 2.55
C GLN A 127 5.48 0.00 1.43
N PHE A 128 4.23 0.26 1.77
CA PHE A 128 3.29 0.86 0.84
C PHE A 128 3.76 2.24 0.40
N SER A 129 3.45 2.58 -0.83
CA SER A 129 3.69 3.90 -1.40
C SER A 129 2.76 4.94 -0.78
N THR A 130 3.16 6.21 -0.82
CA THR A 130 2.28 7.34 -0.50
C THR A 130 1.04 7.35 -1.42
N LEU A 131 1.21 6.95 -2.69
CA LEU A 131 0.11 6.81 -3.62
C LEU A 131 -0.95 5.84 -3.07
N PHE A 132 -0.55 4.65 -2.62
CA PHE A 132 -1.47 3.67 -2.04
C PHE A 132 -2.12 4.19 -0.75
N ASP A 133 -1.33 4.66 0.22
CA ASP A 133 -1.82 5.08 1.53
C ASP A 133 -2.83 6.23 1.44
N LYS A 134 -2.61 7.18 0.53
CA LYS A 134 -3.46 8.35 0.36
C LYS A 134 -4.61 8.19 -0.62
N THR A 135 -4.70 7.05 -1.34
CA THR A 135 -5.80 6.79 -2.28
C THR A 135 -6.70 5.62 -1.88
N LEU A 136 -6.22 4.71 -1.05
CA LEU A 136 -6.93 3.50 -0.61
C LEU A 136 -8.38 3.75 -0.19
N PHE A 137 -8.64 4.72 0.68
CA PHE A 137 -9.96 5.01 1.23
C PHE A 137 -10.82 5.94 0.38
N TYR A 138 -10.31 6.37 -0.78
CA TYR A 138 -11.05 7.16 -1.76
C TYR A 138 -11.60 6.31 -2.91
N ASP A 139 -11.21 5.04 -2.97
CA ASP A 139 -11.85 4.01 -3.78
C ASP A 139 -13.06 3.44 -3.03
N PRO A 140 -14.26 3.36 -3.62
CA PRO A 140 -15.45 2.84 -2.94
C PRO A 140 -15.32 1.37 -2.51
N LEU A 141 -14.40 0.59 -3.10
CA LEU A 141 -14.12 -0.81 -2.74
C LEU A 141 -12.78 -1.00 -2.02
N TRP A 142 -12.08 0.10 -1.65
CA TRP A 142 -10.84 0.06 -0.87
C TRP A 142 -9.73 -0.81 -1.47
N TYR A 143 -9.48 -0.65 -2.77
CA TYR A 143 -8.49 -1.45 -3.49
C TYR A 143 -8.74 -2.98 -3.44
N ALA A 144 -9.97 -3.42 -3.23
CA ALA A 144 -10.32 -4.82 -3.44
C ALA A 144 -9.96 -5.25 -4.87
N SER A 145 -9.72 -6.53 -5.10
CA SER A 145 -9.26 -7.02 -6.42
C SER A 145 -10.26 -6.78 -7.56
N TYR A 146 -11.52 -6.50 -7.22
CA TYR A 146 -12.53 -6.01 -8.16
C TYR A 146 -12.58 -4.47 -8.25
N SER A 147 -11.83 -3.74 -7.45
CA SER A 147 -11.86 -2.28 -7.49
C SER A 147 -11.15 -1.74 -8.72
N GLY A 148 -11.57 -0.55 -9.18
CA GLY A 148 -10.89 0.10 -10.29
C GLY A 148 -9.45 0.47 -9.96
N GLN A 149 -9.16 0.84 -8.73
CA GLN A 149 -7.79 1.15 -8.32
C GLN A 149 -6.92 -0.11 -8.26
N GLY A 150 -7.45 -1.25 -7.80
CA GLY A 150 -6.75 -2.53 -7.86
C GLY A 150 -6.46 -2.97 -9.29
N VAL A 151 -7.46 -2.83 -10.20
CA VAL A 151 -7.36 -3.30 -11.59
C VAL A 151 -6.61 -2.35 -12.52
N LEU A 152 -6.67 -1.04 -12.28
CA LEU A 152 -6.20 -0.01 -13.22
C LEU A 152 -4.84 0.59 -12.86
N VAL A 153 -4.42 0.50 -11.59
CA VAL A 153 -3.13 1.01 -11.11
C VAL A 153 -2.11 -0.12 -11.10
N PRO A 154 -0.90 0.08 -11.65
CA PRO A 154 0.12 -0.97 -11.62
C PRO A 154 0.49 -1.35 -10.18
N LEU A 155 0.46 -2.65 -9.85
CA LEU A 155 0.84 -3.17 -8.52
C LEU A 155 2.23 -2.67 -8.08
N SER A 156 3.16 -2.50 -9.03
CA SER A 156 4.50 -1.96 -8.79
C SER A 156 4.52 -0.49 -8.33
N ALA A 157 3.40 0.22 -8.41
CA ALA A 157 3.26 1.56 -7.85
C ALA A 157 2.74 1.54 -6.40
N ASN A 158 2.26 0.40 -5.90
CA ASN A 158 1.70 0.29 -4.56
C ASN A 158 2.74 -0.07 -3.49
N PHE A 159 3.88 -0.67 -3.86
CA PHE A 159 4.94 -1.09 -2.92
C PHE A 159 6.28 -0.53 -3.36
N VAL A 160 7.05 0.00 -2.41
CA VAL A 160 8.33 0.64 -2.67
C VAL A 160 9.44 0.02 -1.83
N ASP A 161 10.47 -0.51 -2.51
CA ASP A 161 11.69 -1.03 -1.90
C ASP A 161 12.67 0.10 -1.56
N HIS A 162 13.57 -0.16 -0.62
CA HIS A 162 14.69 0.72 -0.26
C HIS A 162 14.22 2.16 0.04
N SER A 163 13.06 2.29 0.68
CA SER A 163 12.41 3.58 0.88
C SER A 163 12.61 4.16 2.27
N ILE A 164 12.60 5.49 2.31
CA ILE A 164 12.43 6.32 3.49
C ILE A 164 11.11 7.03 3.30
N LYS A 165 10.19 6.89 4.27
CA LYS A 165 8.89 7.56 4.26
C LYS A 165 8.71 8.38 5.53
N PHE A 166 8.26 9.60 5.38
CA PHE A 166 7.81 10.47 6.46
C PHE A 166 6.32 10.69 6.36
N GLN A 167 5.62 10.48 7.46
CA GLN A 167 4.21 10.80 7.63
C GLN A 167 4.08 11.81 8.77
N SER A 168 3.55 13.00 8.50
CA SER A 168 3.36 14.03 9.51
C SER A 168 2.28 13.65 10.52
N ALA A 169 2.33 14.24 11.69
CA ALA A 169 1.16 14.36 12.55
C ALA A 169 0.07 15.20 11.83
N THR A 170 -1.19 14.96 12.18
CA THR A 170 -2.29 15.78 11.66
C THR A 170 -2.26 17.17 12.32
N PHE A 171 -2.22 18.22 11.51
CA PHE A 171 -2.26 19.61 11.95
C PHE A 171 -3.42 20.34 11.24
N ALA A 172 -4.30 20.96 12.00
CA ALA A 172 -5.44 21.72 11.49
C ALA A 172 -6.24 20.97 10.39
N SER A 173 -6.48 19.67 10.59
CA SER A 173 -7.17 18.77 9.63
C SER A 173 -6.33 18.34 8.42
N PHE A 174 -5.08 18.72 8.32
CA PHE A 174 -4.16 18.30 7.25
C PHE A 174 -3.12 17.33 7.77
N ASP A 175 -2.75 16.37 6.95
CA ASP A 175 -1.54 15.58 7.07
C ASP A 175 -0.82 15.49 5.73
N VAL A 176 0.50 15.30 5.80
CA VAL A 176 1.39 15.19 4.63
C VAL A 176 2.20 13.91 4.75
N GLU A 177 2.44 13.28 3.63
CA GLU A 177 3.31 12.11 3.52
C GLU A 177 4.27 12.29 2.35
N ALA A 178 5.55 11.98 2.59
CA ALA A 178 6.59 12.04 1.57
C ALA A 178 7.39 10.73 1.59
N LEU A 179 7.72 10.20 0.40
CA LEU A 179 8.52 9.00 0.25
C LEU A 179 9.64 9.23 -0.76
N ALA A 180 10.83 8.76 -0.41
CA ALA A 180 11.97 8.68 -1.31
C ALA A 180 12.57 7.27 -1.27
N ALA A 181 12.89 6.72 -2.44
CA ALA A 181 13.58 5.43 -2.57
C ALA A 181 14.69 5.51 -3.61
N MET A 182 15.76 4.73 -3.35
CA MET A 182 16.94 4.62 -4.22
C MET A 182 17.35 3.15 -4.31
N ALA A 183 17.50 2.64 -5.53
CA ALA A 183 17.86 1.22 -5.72
C ALA A 183 19.33 0.88 -5.36
N GLY A 184 20.14 1.84 -4.97
CA GLY A 184 21.54 1.62 -4.56
C GLY A 184 22.46 1.19 -5.69
N ILE A 185 22.16 1.56 -6.94
CA ILE A 185 22.96 1.19 -8.12
C ILE A 185 24.16 2.12 -8.22
N ALA A 186 25.36 1.58 -8.09
CA ALA A 186 26.60 2.33 -8.17
C ALA A 186 26.72 3.09 -9.51
N GLY A 187 27.04 4.38 -9.44
CA GLY A 187 27.18 5.25 -10.61
C GLY A 187 25.85 5.71 -11.25
N ASN A 188 24.69 5.22 -10.77
CA ASN A 188 23.39 5.61 -11.31
C ASN A 188 22.34 5.85 -10.21
N THR A 189 22.27 7.07 -9.71
CA THR A 189 21.30 7.49 -8.67
C THR A 189 19.87 7.65 -9.18
N ARG A 190 19.64 7.57 -10.49
CA ARG A 190 18.31 7.66 -11.10
C ARG A 190 17.63 6.30 -11.19
N ALA A 191 18.40 5.24 -11.47
CA ALA A 191 17.85 3.90 -11.64
C ALA A 191 17.08 3.44 -10.39
N GLY A 192 15.82 3.03 -10.58
CA GLY A 192 14.92 2.58 -9.52
C GLY A 192 14.53 3.65 -8.48
N ARG A 193 14.83 4.93 -8.75
CA ARG A 193 14.42 6.02 -7.85
C ARG A 193 12.92 6.20 -7.85
N VAL A 194 12.33 6.31 -6.65
CA VAL A 194 10.92 6.69 -6.46
C VAL A 194 10.88 7.96 -5.60
N LEU A 195 10.06 8.92 -5.99
CA LEU A 195 9.77 10.12 -5.22
C LEU A 195 8.26 10.32 -5.18
N GLU A 196 7.72 10.53 -3.98
CA GLU A 196 6.30 10.76 -3.75
C GLU A 196 6.07 11.89 -2.77
N LEU A 197 4.99 12.60 -3.00
CA LEU A 197 4.45 13.60 -2.08
C LEU A 197 2.93 13.51 -2.12
N GLY A 198 2.32 13.32 -0.96
CA GLY A 198 0.87 13.28 -0.79
C GLY A 198 0.41 14.13 0.37
N GLY A 199 -0.80 14.65 0.27
CA GLY A 199 -1.47 15.38 1.34
C GLY A 199 -2.92 14.99 1.44
N GLN A 200 -3.46 15.03 2.64
CA GLN A 200 -4.85 14.74 2.94
C GLN A 200 -5.44 15.83 3.82
N PHE A 201 -6.67 16.23 3.50
CA PHE A 201 -7.52 17.08 4.33
C PHE A 201 -8.73 16.29 4.81
N THR A 202 -9.09 16.42 6.09
CA THR A 202 -10.29 15.77 6.64
C THR A 202 -11.03 16.72 7.58
N SER A 203 -12.29 17.04 7.27
CA SER A 203 -13.13 17.88 8.12
C SER A 203 -14.61 17.58 7.90
N ARG A 204 -15.38 17.40 8.98
CA ARG A 204 -16.86 17.30 8.99
C ARG A 204 -17.44 16.35 7.93
N GLY A 205 -16.88 15.15 7.83
CA GLY A 205 -17.31 14.14 6.87
C GLY A 205 -16.65 14.26 5.48
N LEU A 206 -16.11 15.41 5.10
CA LEU A 206 -15.33 15.57 3.89
C LEU A 206 -13.88 15.12 4.14
N SER A 207 -13.36 14.26 3.25
CA SER A 207 -11.93 14.03 3.12
C SER A 207 -11.54 14.23 1.67
N ALA A 208 -10.38 14.85 1.44
CA ALA A 208 -9.80 15.00 0.11
C ALA A 208 -8.30 14.68 0.16
N SER A 209 -7.77 14.10 -0.89
CA SER A 209 -6.36 13.73 -1.01
C SER A 209 -5.82 14.11 -2.37
N ALA A 210 -4.55 14.53 -2.39
CA ALA A 210 -3.77 14.73 -3.61
C ALA A 210 -2.42 14.05 -3.47
N VAL A 211 -1.96 13.35 -4.53
CA VAL A 211 -0.69 12.65 -4.55
C VAL A 211 0.02 12.85 -5.88
N LEU A 212 1.32 13.04 -5.78
CA LEU A 212 2.26 13.02 -6.90
C LEU A 212 3.24 11.87 -6.68
N HIS A 213 3.35 10.99 -7.68
CA HIS A 213 4.28 9.86 -7.70
C HIS A 213 5.14 9.96 -8.95
N ARG A 214 6.44 9.76 -8.79
CA ARG A 214 7.40 9.57 -9.88
C ARG A 214 8.29 8.38 -9.59
N SER A 215 8.34 7.42 -10.49
CA SER A 215 9.27 6.30 -10.44
C SER A 215 10.07 6.16 -11.72
N HIS A 216 11.32 5.73 -11.58
CA HIS A 216 12.25 5.47 -12.69
C HIS A 216 12.50 3.96 -12.82
N SER A 217 12.68 3.49 -14.04
CA SER A 217 13.07 2.11 -14.31
C SER A 217 14.49 1.81 -13.81
N THR A 218 14.79 0.54 -13.72
CA THR A 218 16.15 0.01 -13.51
C THR A 218 16.75 -0.48 -14.83
N ALA A 219 17.92 -1.09 -14.79
CA ALA A 219 18.47 -1.84 -15.92
C ALA A 219 17.61 -3.08 -16.21
N GLN A 220 17.37 -3.37 -17.47
CA GLN A 220 16.68 -4.58 -17.92
C GLN A 220 17.47 -5.22 -19.06
N GLY A 221 17.81 -6.51 -18.93
CA GLY A 221 18.60 -7.22 -19.92
C GLY A 221 19.98 -6.60 -20.19
N GLY A 222 20.60 -5.99 -19.16
CA GLY A 222 21.90 -5.30 -19.25
C GLY A 222 21.83 -3.86 -19.79
N ALA A 223 20.70 -3.40 -20.33
CA ALA A 223 20.54 -2.03 -20.80
C ALA A 223 20.06 -1.10 -19.68
N ASP A 224 20.69 0.07 -19.54
CA ASP A 224 20.22 1.13 -18.63
C ASP A 224 18.92 1.73 -19.14
N ARG A 225 17.85 1.61 -18.38
CA ARG A 225 16.54 2.21 -18.64
C ARG A 225 16.15 3.26 -17.61
N SER A 226 17.08 3.76 -16.82
CA SER A 226 16.81 4.75 -15.77
C SER A 226 16.26 6.09 -16.28
N ALA A 227 16.36 6.37 -17.57
CA ALA A 227 15.72 7.52 -18.21
C ALA A 227 14.20 7.34 -18.30
N GLN A 228 13.70 6.10 -18.44
CA GLN A 228 12.27 5.82 -18.50
C GLN A 228 11.62 6.01 -17.14
N ARG A 229 10.49 6.69 -17.13
CA ARG A 229 9.78 7.03 -15.90
C ARG A 229 8.29 6.78 -16.01
N ARG A 230 7.66 6.70 -14.83
CA ARG A 230 6.22 6.77 -14.62
C ARG A 230 5.93 7.97 -13.74
N ASP A 231 5.00 8.79 -14.16
CA ASP A 231 4.44 9.89 -13.38
C ASP A 231 2.96 9.60 -13.14
N ILE A 232 2.51 9.65 -11.88
CA ILE A 232 1.11 9.52 -11.49
C ILE A 232 0.73 10.73 -10.66
N GLY A 233 -0.30 11.45 -11.10
CA GLY A 233 -0.98 12.48 -10.30
C GLY A 233 -2.39 12.03 -9.98
N THR A 234 -2.78 12.08 -8.71
CA THR A 234 -4.10 11.68 -8.24
C THR A 234 -4.72 12.79 -7.41
N PHE A 235 -6.00 13.05 -7.64
CA PHE A 235 -6.85 13.83 -6.75
C PHE A 235 -8.14 13.06 -6.49
N ALA A 236 -8.50 12.90 -5.21
CA ALA A 236 -9.69 12.16 -4.83
C ALA A 236 -10.34 12.77 -3.61
N ALA A 237 -11.66 12.60 -3.51
CA ALA A 237 -12.45 13.07 -2.39
C ALA A 237 -13.51 12.04 -2.02
N ARG A 238 -13.90 12.04 -0.74
CA ARG A 238 -15.04 11.30 -0.23
C ARG A 238 -15.81 12.14 0.75
N TYR A 239 -17.12 11.91 0.83
CA TYR A 239 -17.98 12.58 1.78
C TYR A 239 -18.86 11.55 2.50
N ALA A 240 -18.70 11.46 3.83
CA ALA A 240 -19.53 10.64 4.72
C ALA A 240 -20.68 11.52 5.26
N PHE A 241 -21.90 11.15 4.96
CA PHE A 241 -23.09 11.88 5.42
C PHE A 241 -23.32 11.66 6.92
N ALA A 242 -23.60 12.73 7.66
CA ALA A 242 -23.82 12.63 9.10
C ALA A 242 -25.17 11.96 9.46
N SER A 243 -26.19 12.12 8.61
CA SER A 243 -27.56 11.62 8.84
C SER A 243 -27.88 10.31 8.11
N LEU A 244 -27.00 9.85 7.26
CA LEU A 244 -27.17 8.62 6.44
C LEU A 244 -25.92 7.75 6.55
N PRO A 245 -26.05 6.43 6.66
CA PRO A 245 -24.91 5.52 6.62
C PRO A 245 -24.36 5.37 5.20
N LEU A 246 -24.12 6.49 4.53
CA LEU A 246 -23.72 6.63 3.14
C LEU A 246 -22.40 7.41 3.06
N THR A 247 -21.46 6.90 2.29
CA THR A 247 -20.24 7.61 1.87
C THR A 247 -20.18 7.62 0.36
N VAL A 248 -20.00 8.78 -0.23
CA VAL A 248 -19.77 8.94 -1.68
C VAL A 248 -18.29 9.19 -1.94
N HIS A 249 -17.79 8.72 -3.09
CA HIS A 249 -16.40 8.77 -3.50
C HIS A 249 -16.31 9.29 -4.92
N ALA A 250 -15.30 10.09 -5.20
CA ALA A 250 -14.94 10.50 -6.56
C ALA A 250 -13.44 10.77 -6.65
N GLY A 251 -12.88 10.61 -7.83
CA GLY A 251 -11.48 10.94 -8.05
C GLY A 251 -11.08 10.92 -9.50
N VAL A 252 -9.88 11.44 -9.75
CA VAL A 252 -9.19 11.45 -11.02
C VAL A 252 -7.74 11.10 -10.81
N GLN A 253 -7.20 10.27 -11.71
CA GLN A 253 -5.80 9.88 -11.73
C GLN A 253 -5.27 9.96 -13.15
N ARG A 254 -4.11 10.57 -13.32
CA ARG A 254 -3.42 10.62 -14.60
C ARG A 254 -2.07 9.91 -14.50
N LEU A 255 -1.85 8.99 -15.42
CA LEU A 255 -0.58 8.30 -15.63
C LEU A 255 0.05 8.81 -16.90
N THR A 256 1.36 9.08 -16.84
CA THR A 256 2.18 9.48 -18.00
C THR A 256 3.61 8.95 -17.84
N GLY A 257 4.39 9.06 -18.90
CA GLY A 257 5.78 8.60 -18.93
C GLY A 257 5.99 7.48 -19.94
N GLU A 258 7.16 6.87 -19.91
CA GLU A 258 7.58 5.85 -20.88
C GLU A 258 7.35 4.40 -20.40
N LEU A 259 7.09 4.22 -19.08
CA LEU A 259 6.89 2.89 -18.49
C LEU A 259 5.49 2.34 -18.72
N ASP A 260 4.50 3.20 -18.84
CA ASP A 260 3.11 2.81 -19.08
C ASP A 260 2.47 3.70 -20.15
N PRO A 261 1.48 3.16 -20.86
CA PRO A 261 0.67 3.99 -21.76
C PRO A 261 -0.01 5.12 -21.01
N ALA A 262 0.08 6.33 -21.58
CA ALA A 262 -0.58 7.51 -21.01
C ALA A 262 -2.10 7.29 -20.91
N ARG A 263 -2.69 7.56 -19.74
CA ARG A 263 -4.12 7.43 -19.51
C ARG A 263 -4.61 8.32 -18.37
N THR A 264 -5.87 8.68 -18.44
CA THR A 264 -6.62 9.31 -17.36
C THR A 264 -7.71 8.36 -16.90
N ILE A 265 -7.82 8.16 -15.59
CA ILE A 265 -8.85 7.35 -14.95
C ILE A 265 -9.71 8.29 -14.13
N VAL A 266 -11.02 8.29 -14.34
CA VAL A 266 -11.98 8.98 -13.49
C VAL A 266 -12.91 7.97 -12.86
N TRP A 267 -13.26 8.18 -11.60
CA TRP A 267 -14.18 7.29 -10.91
C TRP A 267 -15.15 8.01 -10.01
N GLY A 268 -16.28 7.37 -9.80
CA GLY A 268 -17.27 7.74 -8.79
C GLY A 268 -17.94 6.51 -8.25
N GLY A 269 -18.39 6.57 -7.00
CA GLY A 269 -19.04 5.45 -6.37
C GLY A 269 -19.55 5.78 -4.98
N ALA A 270 -20.13 4.78 -4.33
CA ALA A 270 -20.72 4.93 -3.01
C ALA A 270 -20.55 3.67 -2.17
N ARG A 271 -20.58 3.85 -0.86
CA ARG A 271 -20.71 2.78 0.15
C ARG A 271 -21.92 3.10 1.01
N TYR A 272 -22.75 2.10 1.24
CA TYR A 272 -23.98 2.20 2.06
C TYR A 272 -24.00 1.08 3.08
N GLN A 273 -24.07 1.39 4.36
CA GLN A 273 -24.22 0.42 5.45
C GLN A 273 -25.71 0.32 5.83
N ALA A 274 -26.41 -0.64 5.24
CA ALA A 274 -27.86 -0.78 5.43
C ALA A 274 -28.24 -1.26 6.85
N SER A 275 -27.34 -2.00 7.50
CA SER A 275 -27.47 -2.48 8.87
C SER A 275 -26.10 -2.85 9.44
N GLU A 276 -26.02 -3.28 10.69
CA GLU A 276 -24.77 -3.81 11.26
C GLU A 276 -24.23 -5.01 10.50
N ARG A 277 -25.09 -5.76 9.83
CA ARG A 277 -24.73 -6.97 9.07
C ARG A 277 -24.47 -6.71 7.59
N PHE A 278 -25.25 -5.83 6.94
CA PHE A 278 -25.25 -5.70 5.48
C PHE A 278 -24.68 -4.37 5.03
N GLY A 279 -23.63 -4.46 4.23
CA GLY A 279 -23.00 -3.34 3.54
C GLY A 279 -23.05 -3.52 2.03
N PHE A 280 -23.19 -2.41 1.31
CA PHE A 280 -23.19 -2.34 -0.15
C PHE A 280 -22.15 -1.32 -0.59
N ALA A 281 -21.42 -1.63 -1.67
CA ALA A 281 -20.52 -0.69 -2.31
C ALA A 281 -20.64 -0.83 -3.83
N GLY A 282 -20.38 0.26 -4.53
CA GLY A 282 -20.35 0.22 -5.98
C GLY A 282 -19.59 1.39 -6.56
N GLY A 283 -19.02 1.19 -7.75
CA GLY A 283 -18.24 2.22 -8.44
C GLY A 283 -18.25 2.04 -9.94
N ILE A 284 -18.06 3.14 -10.64
CA ILE A 284 -17.85 3.24 -12.08
C ILE A 284 -16.50 3.91 -12.27
N TYR A 285 -15.68 3.29 -13.13
CA TYR A 285 -14.34 3.76 -13.45
C TYR A 285 -14.21 3.85 -14.96
N HIS A 286 -13.93 5.03 -15.47
CA HIS A 286 -13.71 5.26 -16.89
C HIS A 286 -12.26 5.59 -17.14
N THR A 287 -11.66 4.88 -18.10
CA THR A 287 -10.30 5.14 -18.57
C THR A 287 -10.37 5.87 -19.90
N ASP A 288 -9.61 6.93 -20.06
CA ASP A 288 -9.39 7.65 -21.30
C ASP A 288 -7.89 7.62 -21.65
N SER A 289 -7.56 7.12 -22.84
CA SER A 289 -6.18 7.01 -23.29
C SER A 289 -6.04 7.25 -24.79
N PRO A 290 -5.03 8.03 -25.23
CA PRO A 290 -4.69 8.16 -26.64
C PRO A 290 -4.08 6.86 -27.21
N THR A 291 -3.68 5.92 -26.36
CA THR A 291 -3.09 4.64 -26.79
C THR A 291 -4.19 3.65 -27.17
N PRO A 292 -4.31 3.20 -28.42
CA PRO A 292 -5.42 2.38 -28.89
C PRO A 292 -5.59 1.06 -28.13
N GLN A 293 -4.50 0.48 -27.61
CA GLN A 293 -4.50 -0.75 -26.83
C GLN A 293 -5.12 -0.60 -25.45
N VAL A 294 -5.07 0.60 -24.85
CA VAL A 294 -5.76 0.97 -23.60
C VAL A 294 -7.18 1.43 -23.93
N GLY A 295 -7.32 2.33 -24.92
CA GLY A 295 -8.61 2.85 -25.38
C GLY A 295 -9.42 3.53 -24.28
N HIS A 296 -10.74 3.32 -24.31
CA HIS A 296 -11.71 3.98 -23.45
C HIS A 296 -12.62 2.97 -22.71
N PRO A 297 -12.06 1.99 -21.98
CA PRO A 297 -12.89 1.02 -21.26
C PRO A 297 -13.60 1.68 -20.07
N THR A 298 -14.75 1.11 -19.71
CA THR A 298 -15.48 1.47 -18.49
C THR A 298 -15.68 0.22 -17.65
N LEU A 299 -15.29 0.30 -16.38
CA LEU A 299 -15.42 -0.77 -15.40
C LEU A 299 -16.55 -0.43 -14.43
N PHE A 300 -17.51 -1.33 -14.29
CA PHE A 300 -18.61 -1.25 -13.33
C PHE A 300 -18.41 -2.32 -12.28
N ILE A 301 -18.49 -1.94 -11.00
CA ILE A 301 -18.28 -2.85 -9.88
C ILE A 301 -19.38 -2.66 -8.86
N ALA A 302 -19.86 -3.79 -8.32
CA ALA A 302 -20.76 -3.83 -7.17
C ALA A 302 -20.27 -4.87 -6.17
N SER A 303 -20.40 -4.59 -4.89
CA SER A 303 -20.05 -5.48 -3.80
C SER A 303 -21.12 -5.46 -2.73
N THR A 304 -21.47 -6.63 -2.23
CA THR A 304 -22.34 -6.81 -1.06
C THR A 304 -21.56 -7.57 -0.01
N THR A 305 -21.60 -7.09 1.24
CA THR A 305 -20.97 -7.75 2.37
C THR A 305 -22.00 -8.14 3.42
N CYS A 306 -21.80 -9.31 4.05
CA CYS A 306 -22.59 -9.79 5.18
C CYS A 306 -21.66 -10.12 6.34
N SER A 307 -21.66 -9.31 7.38
CA SER A 307 -20.87 -9.54 8.61
C SER A 307 -21.48 -10.69 9.40
N LEU A 308 -20.79 -11.83 9.40
CA LEU A 308 -21.15 -13.01 10.20
C LEU A 308 -20.67 -12.86 11.66
N SER A 309 -19.58 -12.14 11.84
CA SER A 309 -19.05 -11.72 13.15
C SER A 309 -18.21 -10.43 12.96
N LYS A 310 -17.62 -9.91 14.07
CA LYS A 310 -16.68 -8.78 14.00
C LYS A 310 -15.42 -9.07 13.17
N ARG A 311 -15.10 -10.35 12.94
CA ARG A 311 -13.87 -10.79 12.25
C ARG A 311 -14.14 -11.57 10.96
N THR A 312 -15.38 -12.01 10.73
CA THR A 312 -15.73 -12.86 9.60
C THR A 312 -16.82 -12.20 8.77
N VAL A 313 -16.58 -12.05 7.48
CA VAL A 313 -17.49 -11.41 6.54
C VAL A 313 -17.61 -12.28 5.29
N ALA A 314 -18.83 -12.61 4.90
CA ALA A 314 -19.13 -13.16 3.57
C ALA A 314 -19.38 -12.01 2.59
N TYR A 315 -19.04 -12.21 1.31
CA TYR A 315 -19.22 -11.17 0.29
C TYR A 315 -19.61 -11.75 -1.06
N LEU A 316 -20.26 -10.91 -1.86
CA LEU A 316 -20.48 -11.10 -3.29
C LEU A 316 -19.96 -9.88 -4.03
N ASN A 317 -18.96 -10.08 -4.89
CA ASN A 317 -18.44 -9.07 -5.79
C ASN A 317 -18.89 -9.35 -7.22
N LEU A 318 -19.30 -8.32 -7.93
CA LEU A 318 -19.68 -8.34 -9.34
C LEU A 318 -18.86 -7.29 -10.08
N GLY A 319 -18.35 -7.65 -11.26
CA GLY A 319 -17.59 -6.74 -12.10
C GLY A 319 -18.00 -6.89 -13.57
N TYR A 320 -18.08 -5.77 -14.29
CA TYR A 320 -18.28 -5.75 -15.73
C TYR A 320 -17.34 -4.73 -16.37
N ALA A 321 -16.37 -5.21 -17.14
CA ALA A 321 -15.49 -4.39 -17.96
C ALA A 321 -16.07 -4.26 -19.37
N LYS A 322 -16.59 -3.08 -19.69
CA LYS A 322 -17.05 -2.74 -21.03
C LYS A 322 -15.85 -2.29 -21.86
N ASN A 323 -15.40 -3.18 -22.72
CA ASN A 323 -14.32 -2.94 -23.68
C ASN A 323 -14.88 -2.55 -25.05
N SER A 324 -14.08 -1.83 -25.82
CA SER A 324 -14.36 -1.46 -27.21
C SER A 324 -13.06 -1.27 -27.99
N GLY A 325 -13.13 -1.39 -29.30
CA GLY A 325 -11.96 -1.21 -30.17
C GLY A 325 -10.86 -2.21 -29.84
N ARG A 326 -9.71 -1.74 -29.35
CA ARG A 326 -8.55 -2.56 -28.98
C ARG A 326 -8.33 -2.67 -27.47
N SER A 327 -9.22 -2.08 -26.65
CA SER A 327 -9.10 -2.21 -25.20
C SER A 327 -9.39 -3.63 -24.73
N ALA A 328 -8.68 -4.07 -23.68
CA ALA A 328 -8.76 -5.40 -23.11
C ALA A 328 -8.73 -5.34 -21.57
N GLN A 329 -9.57 -4.48 -20.99
CA GLN A 329 -9.68 -4.29 -19.56
C GLN A 329 -10.29 -5.54 -18.90
N THR A 330 -9.64 -6.07 -17.87
CA THR A 330 -10.17 -7.12 -17.00
C THR A 330 -11.03 -6.57 -15.87
N VAL A 331 -11.85 -7.42 -15.24
CA VAL A 331 -12.66 -7.08 -14.05
C VAL A 331 -11.98 -7.37 -12.73
N TYR A 332 -10.87 -8.11 -12.74
CA TYR A 332 -10.17 -8.57 -11.56
C TYR A 332 -8.66 -8.39 -11.76
N GLU A 333 -7.95 -7.91 -10.72
CA GLU A 333 -6.55 -7.49 -10.80
C GLU A 333 -5.58 -8.57 -11.33
N TYR A 334 -5.80 -9.82 -10.96
CA TYR A 334 -4.89 -10.93 -11.27
C TYR A 334 -5.36 -11.79 -12.44
N ASP A 335 -6.37 -11.35 -13.18
CA ASP A 335 -6.93 -12.13 -14.28
C ASP A 335 -6.24 -11.88 -15.61
N PRO A 336 -6.19 -12.89 -16.49
CA PRO A 336 -5.78 -12.66 -17.86
C PRO A 336 -6.76 -11.72 -18.55
N THR A 337 -6.20 -10.88 -19.43
CA THR A 337 -6.99 -9.92 -20.20
C THR A 337 -7.87 -10.64 -21.22
N PRO A 338 -9.12 -10.17 -21.46
CA PRO A 338 -9.95 -10.68 -22.55
C PRO A 338 -9.34 -10.33 -23.91
N LEU A 339 -9.89 -10.88 -24.99
CA LEU A 339 -9.53 -10.44 -26.33
C LEU A 339 -9.86 -8.95 -26.52
N ALA A 340 -9.07 -8.30 -27.39
CA ALA A 340 -9.26 -6.89 -27.71
C ALA A 340 -10.71 -6.58 -28.13
N GLY A 341 -11.30 -5.57 -27.52
CA GLY A 341 -12.69 -5.16 -27.71
C GLY A 341 -13.75 -6.04 -27.02
N ALA A 342 -13.36 -7.19 -26.47
CA ALA A 342 -14.28 -8.09 -25.81
C ALA A 342 -14.56 -7.67 -24.37
N SER A 343 -15.83 -7.43 -24.03
CA SER A 343 -16.23 -7.13 -22.65
C SER A 343 -16.14 -8.37 -21.77
N GLN A 344 -15.80 -8.19 -20.49
CA GLN A 344 -15.64 -9.28 -19.53
C GLN A 344 -16.58 -9.08 -18.34
N PHE A 345 -17.19 -10.17 -17.86
CA PHE A 345 -17.98 -10.20 -16.64
C PHE A 345 -17.31 -11.15 -15.63
N GLY A 346 -17.31 -10.75 -14.37
CA GLY A 346 -16.85 -11.57 -13.25
C GLY A 346 -17.81 -11.49 -12.07
N ALA A 347 -17.95 -12.60 -11.37
CA ALA A 347 -18.67 -12.70 -10.11
C ALA A 347 -17.85 -13.54 -9.12
N MET A 348 -17.73 -13.10 -7.88
CA MET A 348 -17.00 -13.84 -6.84
C MET A 348 -17.80 -13.86 -5.55
N LEU A 349 -18.15 -15.06 -5.10
CA LEU A 349 -18.74 -15.33 -3.78
C LEU A 349 -17.65 -15.86 -2.87
N GLY A 350 -17.41 -15.20 -1.76
CA GLY A 350 -16.33 -15.57 -0.86
C GLY A 350 -16.54 -15.13 0.57
N MET A 351 -15.53 -15.35 1.36
CA MET A 351 -15.47 -14.89 2.74
C MET A 351 -14.04 -14.53 3.14
N TYR A 352 -13.92 -13.59 4.07
CA TYR A 352 -12.67 -13.34 4.74
C TYR A 352 -12.80 -13.45 6.27
N HIS A 353 -11.68 -13.80 6.91
CA HIS A 353 -11.52 -13.82 8.35
C HIS A 353 -10.26 -13.05 8.76
N VAL A 354 -10.40 -12.15 9.76
CA VAL A 354 -9.30 -11.39 10.34
C VAL A 354 -8.99 -11.95 11.72
N PHE A 355 -7.72 -12.18 12.03
CA PHE A 355 -7.26 -12.74 13.31
C PHE A 355 -6.06 -11.99 13.91
#